data_1da46bfb132f48cbcaee5155eb787bb1
#
_entry.id   1da46bfb132f48cbcaee5155eb787bb1
#
_cell.length_a   1.000
_cell.length_b   1.000
_cell.length_c   1.000
_cell.angle_alpha   90.00
_cell.angle_beta   90.00
_cell.angle_gamma   90.00
#
_symmetry.space_group_name_H-M   'P 1'
#
loop_
_entity.id
_entity.type
_entity.pdbx_description
1 polymer ?
#
loop_
_entity_poly.entity_id
_entity_poly.type
_entity_poly.pdbx_seq_one_letter_code
_entity_poly.pdbx_strand_id
1 'polypeptide(L)'
;DQSRWSYMNEDEVREVVANYRANNMPLDAVVLDIEYMERYKDFTVDAQRFPHFADFAAEMKAQGIHLVPIIDAGVKVEEGYDVYEEGVKNGYFCTNQDGTPFVAGVWPGRVHFPDMLNPEARAWFGSQYKVLLDQGIEGFWNDMNEPAIFYAEERLKKTFAQIEKYSKQNLDISSFGAFTGMVAELSNNENDYKLFYHNTKQGRMRHDKVHNLFGYNMTRAAGEAFERLEPDKRILIY
;
A
#
# COMPACT_ATOMS: atom_id res chain seq x y z
N ASP A 1 3.94 -21.50 0.15
CA ASP A 1 4.09 -20.17 0.75
C ASP A 1 3.54 -20.15 2.16
N GLN A 2 4.10 -19.30 3.01
CA GLN A 2 3.58 -19.03 4.35
C GLN A 2 3.30 -17.54 4.48
N SER A 3 2.08 -17.19 4.83
CA SER A 3 1.59 -15.84 4.99
C SER A 3 0.75 -15.73 6.26
N ARG A 4 0.87 -14.64 6.98
CA ARG A 4 -0.03 -14.22 8.07
C ARG A 4 0.11 -12.71 8.31
N TRP A 5 -0.87 -12.06 8.89
CA TRP A 5 -0.69 -10.79 9.55
C TRP A 5 -0.24 -11.05 10.99
N SER A 6 0.95 -10.77 11.44
CA SER A 6 2.12 -10.24 10.79
C SER A 6 3.36 -10.89 11.39
N TYR A 7 4.51 -10.83 10.73
CA TYR A 7 5.80 -11.14 11.36
C TYR A 7 6.41 -9.84 11.85
N MET A 8 6.66 -9.74 13.16
CA MET A 8 7.10 -8.51 13.80
C MET A 8 8.61 -8.27 13.73
N ASN A 9 9.39 -9.32 13.45
CA ASN A 9 10.84 -9.25 13.36
C ASN A 9 11.42 -10.47 12.61
N GLU A 10 12.71 -10.43 12.35
CA GLU A 10 13.45 -11.51 11.68
C GLU A 10 13.35 -12.86 12.41
N ASP A 11 13.34 -12.85 13.76
CA ASP A 11 13.35 -14.09 14.54
C ASP A 11 12.03 -14.86 14.45
N GLU A 12 10.90 -14.16 14.37
CA GLU A 12 9.60 -14.81 14.12
C GLU A 12 9.56 -15.52 12.76
N VAL A 13 10.18 -14.95 11.74
CA VAL A 13 10.29 -15.59 10.43
C VAL A 13 11.23 -16.83 10.50
N ARG A 14 12.38 -16.69 11.19
CA ARG A 14 13.29 -17.83 11.41
C ARG A 14 12.60 -18.99 12.14
N GLU A 15 11.81 -18.68 13.17
CA GLU A 15 11.03 -19.68 13.92
C GLU A 15 10.04 -20.42 13.01
N VAL A 16 9.30 -19.69 12.18
CA VAL A 16 8.37 -20.29 11.22
C VAL A 16 9.08 -21.23 10.25
N VAL A 17 10.18 -20.80 9.65
CA VAL A 17 10.97 -21.62 8.73
C VAL A 17 11.49 -22.87 9.44
N ALA A 18 12.04 -22.74 10.65
CA ALA A 18 12.50 -23.86 11.45
C ALA A 18 11.38 -24.86 11.76
N ASN A 19 10.18 -24.38 12.12
CA ASN A 19 9.02 -25.24 12.39
C ASN A 19 8.57 -26.02 11.14
N TYR A 20 8.57 -25.42 9.96
CA TYR A 20 8.28 -26.12 8.70
C TYR A 20 9.31 -27.24 8.44
N ARG A 21 10.61 -26.95 8.62
CA ARG A 21 11.68 -27.94 8.43
C ARG A 21 11.61 -29.08 9.45
N ALA A 22 11.36 -28.76 10.73
CA ALA A 22 11.24 -29.75 11.79
C ALA A 22 10.07 -30.73 11.57
N ASN A 23 9.03 -30.28 10.90
CA ASN A 23 7.86 -31.11 10.57
C ASN A 23 7.93 -31.73 9.16
N ASN A 24 9.05 -31.62 8.46
CA ASN A 24 9.24 -32.09 7.08
C ASN A 24 8.20 -31.50 6.09
N MET A 25 7.77 -30.28 6.33
CA MET A 25 6.85 -29.57 5.45
C MET A 25 7.62 -28.71 4.45
N PRO A 26 7.31 -28.77 3.14
CA PRO A 26 7.96 -27.91 2.16
C PRO A 26 7.55 -26.44 2.37
N LEU A 27 8.53 -25.56 2.20
CA LEU A 27 8.32 -24.11 2.22
C LEU A 27 9.32 -23.44 1.28
N ASP A 28 8.86 -22.58 0.39
CA ASP A 28 9.66 -21.90 -0.62
C ASP A 28 9.63 -20.37 -0.45
N ALA A 29 8.58 -19.83 0.20
CA ALA A 29 8.46 -18.40 0.42
C ALA A 29 7.77 -18.07 1.74
N VAL A 30 8.18 -16.95 2.35
CA VAL A 30 7.49 -16.30 3.46
C VAL A 30 7.10 -14.90 3.02
N VAL A 31 5.81 -14.60 3.18
CA VAL A 31 5.23 -13.30 2.84
C VAL A 31 5.37 -12.38 4.04
N LEU A 32 5.93 -11.19 3.84
CA LEU A 32 6.04 -10.16 4.85
C LEU A 32 4.92 -9.14 4.65
N ASP A 33 4.02 -9.05 5.62
CA ASP A 33 2.96 -8.06 5.68
C ASP A 33 3.52 -6.70 6.14
N ILE A 34 2.69 -5.69 6.28
CA ILE A 34 3.02 -4.26 6.47
C ILE A 34 4.00 -3.96 7.62
N GLU A 35 4.20 -4.89 8.56
CA GLU A 35 5.02 -4.67 9.76
C GLU A 35 6.54 -4.63 9.51
N TYR A 36 7.01 -5.06 8.32
CA TYR A 36 8.43 -4.87 7.98
C TYR A 36 8.77 -3.43 7.62
N MET A 37 7.75 -2.62 7.25
CA MET A 37 7.90 -1.22 6.86
C MET A 37 8.09 -0.31 8.08
N GLU A 38 8.85 0.75 7.91
CA GLU A 38 8.89 1.84 8.89
C GLU A 38 7.56 2.59 8.93
N ARG A 39 6.76 2.35 9.94
CA ARG A 39 5.44 2.99 10.15
C ARG A 39 4.52 2.89 8.92
N TYR A 40 4.52 1.73 8.26
CA TYR A 40 3.70 1.41 7.08
C TYR A 40 3.98 2.29 5.85
N LYS A 41 5.21 2.80 5.72
CA LYS A 41 5.66 3.53 4.53
C LYS A 41 6.22 2.57 3.49
N ASP A 42 5.63 2.55 2.30
CA ASP A 42 6.13 1.72 1.20
C ASP A 42 7.60 1.98 0.89
N PHE A 43 8.30 0.95 0.44
CA PHE A 43 9.72 1.02 0.08
C PHE A 43 10.66 1.41 1.24
N THR A 44 10.23 1.18 2.49
CA THR A 44 11.06 1.34 3.68
C THR A 44 11.19 0.02 4.42
N VAL A 45 12.21 -0.09 5.26
CA VAL A 45 12.38 -1.21 6.20
C VAL A 45 12.54 -0.64 7.60
N ASP A 46 11.81 -1.19 8.56
CA ASP A 46 11.95 -0.83 9.97
C ASP A 46 13.26 -1.41 10.55
N ALA A 47 14.25 -0.55 10.72
CA ALA A 47 15.57 -0.93 11.21
C ALA A 47 15.61 -1.43 12.66
N GLN A 48 14.53 -1.29 13.44
CA GLN A 48 14.44 -1.86 14.78
C GLN A 48 13.94 -3.30 14.74
N ARG A 49 13.02 -3.59 13.84
CA ARG A 49 12.40 -4.92 13.66
C ARG A 49 13.22 -5.81 12.74
N PHE A 50 13.77 -5.24 11.69
CA PHE A 50 14.55 -5.90 10.64
C PHE A 50 15.90 -5.17 10.43
N PRO A 51 16.80 -5.21 11.44
CA PRO A 51 18.02 -4.40 11.46
C PRO A 51 19.04 -4.79 10.38
N HIS A 52 18.97 -6.03 9.89
CA HIS A 52 19.92 -6.59 8.90
C HIS A 52 19.17 -7.17 7.71
N PHE A 53 18.19 -6.44 7.17
CA PHE A 53 17.23 -6.98 6.19
C PHE A 53 17.89 -7.61 4.96
N ALA A 54 18.94 -7.01 4.40
CA ALA A 54 19.66 -7.58 3.26
C ALA A 54 20.38 -8.90 3.61
N ASP A 55 21.05 -8.95 4.78
CA ASP A 55 21.70 -10.17 5.26
C ASP A 55 20.67 -11.24 5.58
N PHE A 56 19.56 -10.84 6.17
CA PHE A 56 18.44 -11.73 6.46
C PHE A 56 17.79 -12.29 5.18
N ALA A 57 17.60 -11.47 4.15
CA ALA A 57 17.13 -11.94 2.84
C ALA A 57 18.11 -12.97 2.23
N ALA A 58 19.41 -12.71 2.31
CA ALA A 58 20.44 -13.63 1.85
C ALA A 58 20.47 -14.95 2.66
N GLU A 59 20.30 -14.87 3.98
CA GLU A 59 20.18 -16.03 4.88
C GLU A 59 18.99 -16.92 4.49
N MET A 60 17.82 -16.33 4.27
CA MET A 60 16.62 -17.05 3.86
C MET A 60 16.81 -17.70 2.48
N LYS A 61 17.34 -16.94 1.53
CA LYS A 61 17.63 -17.44 0.18
C LYS A 61 18.60 -18.63 0.19
N ALA A 62 19.62 -18.61 1.04
CA ALA A 62 20.56 -19.72 1.21
C ALA A 62 19.88 -21.01 1.71
N GLN A 63 18.74 -20.89 2.39
CA GLN A 63 17.88 -22.00 2.83
C GLN A 63 16.82 -22.39 1.80
N GLY A 64 16.81 -21.78 0.61
CA GLY A 64 15.78 -21.97 -0.42
C GLY A 64 14.45 -21.30 -0.07
N ILE A 65 14.45 -20.24 0.75
CA ILE A 65 13.28 -19.48 1.14
C ILE A 65 13.36 -18.07 0.53
N HIS A 66 12.33 -17.66 -0.21
CA HIS A 66 12.20 -16.31 -0.71
C HIS A 66 11.36 -15.44 0.24
N LEU A 67 11.84 -14.26 0.56
CA LEU A 67 11.01 -13.25 1.24
C LEU A 67 10.21 -12.47 0.19
N VAL A 68 8.92 -12.30 0.47
CA VAL A 68 7.97 -11.63 -0.44
C VAL A 68 7.27 -10.51 0.34
N PRO A 69 7.86 -9.30 0.39
CA PRO A 69 7.26 -8.17 1.09
C PRO A 69 6.06 -7.59 0.32
N ILE A 70 5.09 -7.09 1.08
CA ILE A 70 3.95 -6.34 0.57
C ILE A 70 4.38 -4.94 0.13
N ILE A 71 3.73 -4.42 -0.92
CA ILE A 71 3.72 -3.00 -1.31
C ILE A 71 2.27 -2.58 -1.47
N ASP A 72 1.88 -1.55 -0.74
CA ASP A 72 0.54 -0.97 -0.79
C ASP A 72 0.42 0.12 -1.87
N ALA A 73 -0.81 0.56 -2.14
CA ALA A 73 -1.06 1.60 -3.14
C ALA A 73 -1.03 3.02 -2.56
N GLY A 74 -0.94 3.19 -1.25
CA GLY A 74 -1.09 4.47 -0.55
C GLY A 74 0.21 5.02 0.01
N VAL A 75 0.77 6.06 -0.61
CA VAL A 75 1.97 6.76 -0.13
C VAL A 75 1.62 7.67 1.05
N LYS A 76 2.22 7.42 2.22
CA LYS A 76 2.00 8.20 3.44
C LYS A 76 2.32 9.68 3.25
N VAL A 77 1.43 10.55 3.72
CA VAL A 77 1.66 12.00 3.78
C VAL A 77 2.53 12.31 4.98
N GLU A 78 3.83 12.44 4.77
CA GLU A 78 4.80 12.72 5.83
C GLU A 78 6.03 13.46 5.28
N GLU A 79 6.38 14.60 5.91
CA GLU A 79 7.62 15.31 5.61
C GLU A 79 8.84 14.46 5.96
N GLY A 80 9.90 14.53 5.14
CA GLY A 80 11.10 13.71 5.30
C GLY A 80 10.95 12.28 4.77
N TYR A 81 9.83 11.95 4.14
CA TYR A 81 9.66 10.68 3.42
C TYR A 81 9.87 10.91 1.92
N ASP A 82 11.01 10.46 1.40
CA ASP A 82 11.48 10.78 0.05
C ASP A 82 10.46 10.45 -1.04
N VAL A 83 9.77 9.30 -0.94
CA VAL A 83 8.74 8.90 -1.93
C VAL A 83 7.59 9.89 -1.95
N TYR A 84 7.16 10.36 -0.77
CA TYR A 84 6.11 11.39 -0.67
C TYR A 84 6.57 12.72 -1.27
N GLU A 85 7.75 13.19 -0.88
CA GLU A 85 8.27 14.50 -1.31
C GLU A 85 8.52 14.53 -2.83
N GLU A 86 9.09 13.46 -3.38
CA GLU A 86 9.31 13.34 -4.81
C GLU A 86 7.97 13.29 -5.58
N GLY A 87 7.02 12.52 -5.09
CA GLY A 87 5.68 12.43 -5.68
C GLY A 87 4.94 13.77 -5.69
N VAL A 88 5.01 14.53 -4.60
CA VAL A 88 4.42 15.89 -4.52
C VAL A 88 5.13 16.85 -5.48
N LYS A 89 6.46 16.89 -5.44
CA LYS A 89 7.29 17.77 -6.27
C LYS A 89 7.01 17.62 -7.77
N ASN A 90 6.77 16.39 -8.21
CA ASN A 90 6.58 16.07 -9.62
C ASN A 90 5.10 15.95 -10.03
N GLY A 91 4.15 16.10 -9.08
CA GLY A 91 2.72 15.98 -9.36
C GLY A 91 2.28 14.57 -9.75
N TYR A 92 2.86 13.55 -9.14
CA TYR A 92 2.64 12.14 -9.46
C TYR A 92 1.46 11.50 -8.71
N PHE A 93 0.71 12.26 -7.93
CA PHE A 93 -0.45 11.77 -7.19
C PHE A 93 -1.78 12.08 -7.88
N CYS A 94 -2.77 11.23 -7.64
CA CYS A 94 -4.15 11.49 -8.01
C CYS A 94 -4.65 12.79 -7.36
N THR A 95 -5.52 13.52 -8.04
CA THR A 95 -5.92 14.86 -7.63
C THR A 95 -7.42 14.98 -7.39
N ASN A 96 -7.81 15.88 -6.49
CA ASN A 96 -9.17 16.39 -6.38
C ASN A 96 -9.58 17.14 -7.65
N GLN A 97 -10.87 17.53 -7.75
CA GLN A 97 -11.37 18.27 -8.89
C GLN A 97 -10.64 19.62 -9.11
N ASP A 98 -10.19 20.27 -8.05
CA ASP A 98 -9.45 21.54 -8.08
C ASP A 98 -7.96 21.40 -8.42
N GLY A 99 -7.47 20.16 -8.57
CA GLY A 99 -6.06 19.86 -8.89
C GLY A 99 -5.16 19.66 -7.67
N THR A 100 -5.66 19.85 -6.45
CA THR A 100 -4.90 19.51 -5.24
C THR A 100 -4.77 18.00 -5.07
N PRO A 101 -3.71 17.46 -4.42
CA PRO A 101 -3.59 16.03 -4.17
C PRO A 101 -4.77 15.47 -3.38
N PHE A 102 -5.34 14.37 -3.83
CA PHE A 102 -6.41 13.67 -3.11
C PHE A 102 -5.84 13.01 -1.84
N VAL A 103 -6.59 13.12 -0.74
CA VAL A 103 -6.22 12.52 0.56
C VAL A 103 -7.23 11.45 0.95
N ALA A 104 -6.73 10.26 1.17
CA ALA A 104 -7.46 9.15 1.79
C ALA A 104 -6.76 8.68 3.06
N GLY A 105 -7.39 7.79 3.80
CA GLY A 105 -6.78 7.06 4.90
C GLY A 105 -6.71 5.58 4.59
N VAL A 106 -5.55 4.98 4.86
CA VAL A 106 -5.29 3.53 4.90
C VAL A 106 -4.35 3.21 6.06
N TRP A 107 -3.59 2.12 6.03
CA TRP A 107 -2.76 1.68 7.16
C TRP A 107 -1.83 2.74 7.75
N PRO A 108 -1.06 3.53 6.98
CA PRO A 108 -0.19 4.55 7.55
C PRO A 108 -0.91 5.83 8.01
N GLY A 109 -2.25 5.87 7.90
CA GLY A 109 -3.07 7.05 8.13
C GLY A 109 -3.32 7.81 6.83
N ARG A 110 -3.04 9.12 6.80
CA ARG A 110 -3.24 9.95 5.60
C ARG A 110 -2.27 9.57 4.49
N VAL A 111 -2.80 9.35 3.29
CA VAL A 111 -2.04 8.96 2.09
C VAL A 111 -2.47 9.76 0.87
N HIS A 112 -1.57 9.80 -0.12
CA HIS A 112 -1.91 10.10 -1.51
C HIS A 112 -1.78 8.82 -2.34
N PHE A 113 -2.70 8.62 -3.28
CA PHE A 113 -2.56 7.54 -4.26
C PHE A 113 -1.70 7.98 -5.44
N PRO A 114 -0.65 7.22 -5.81
CA PRO A 114 0.07 7.46 -7.06
C PRO A 114 -0.87 7.39 -8.25
N ASP A 115 -0.67 8.27 -9.21
CA ASP A 115 -1.46 8.26 -10.45
C ASP A 115 -0.97 7.15 -11.38
N MET A 116 -1.40 5.93 -11.15
CA MET A 116 -0.96 4.75 -11.91
C MET A 116 -1.35 4.81 -13.40
N LEU A 117 -2.30 5.66 -13.79
CA LEU A 117 -2.69 5.85 -15.18
C LEU A 117 -1.83 6.90 -15.91
N ASN A 118 -1.10 7.72 -15.16
CA ASN A 118 -0.07 8.61 -15.68
C ASN A 118 1.23 7.81 -15.94
N PRO A 119 1.74 7.74 -17.17
CA PRO A 119 2.94 6.95 -17.46
C PRO A 119 4.20 7.39 -16.69
N GLU A 120 4.34 8.68 -16.41
CA GLU A 120 5.49 9.22 -15.67
C GLU A 120 5.41 8.83 -14.19
N ALA A 121 4.24 9.01 -13.57
CA ALA A 121 3.98 8.60 -12.19
C ALA A 121 4.12 7.08 -12.02
N ARG A 122 3.65 6.29 -13.00
CA ARG A 122 3.81 4.84 -13.01
C ARG A 122 5.29 4.43 -13.08
N ALA A 123 6.07 5.05 -13.97
CA ALA A 123 7.50 4.78 -14.09
C ALA A 123 8.27 5.15 -12.81
N TRP A 124 7.91 6.28 -12.19
CA TRP A 124 8.44 6.71 -10.90
C TRP A 124 8.11 5.71 -9.79
N PHE A 125 6.84 5.34 -9.62
CA PHE A 125 6.45 4.39 -8.58
C PHE A 125 7.16 3.04 -8.75
N GLY A 126 7.21 2.53 -9.98
CA GLY A 126 7.96 1.31 -10.31
C GLY A 126 9.46 1.41 -9.99
N SER A 127 10.08 2.59 -10.12
CA SER A 127 11.49 2.77 -9.78
C SER A 127 11.78 2.63 -8.28
N GLN A 128 10.79 2.84 -7.42
CA GLN A 128 10.96 2.73 -5.96
C GLN A 128 11.21 1.28 -5.50
N TYR A 129 10.76 0.27 -6.26
CA TYR A 129 11.05 -1.14 -5.95
C TYR A 129 12.55 -1.45 -5.87
N LYS A 130 13.39 -0.61 -6.50
CA LYS A 130 14.85 -0.75 -6.45
C LYS A 130 15.40 -0.84 -5.04
N VAL A 131 14.81 -0.13 -4.09
CA VAL A 131 15.24 -0.13 -2.69
C VAL A 131 15.24 -1.54 -2.09
N LEU A 132 14.25 -2.35 -2.43
CA LEU A 132 14.13 -3.74 -1.94
C LEU A 132 14.84 -4.74 -2.85
N LEU A 133 14.85 -4.51 -4.17
CA LEU A 133 15.64 -5.32 -5.11
C LEU A 133 17.14 -5.29 -4.75
N ASP A 134 17.68 -4.12 -4.41
CA ASP A 134 19.07 -3.96 -3.98
C ASP A 134 19.39 -4.71 -2.67
N GLN A 135 18.37 -5.03 -1.88
CA GLN A 135 18.47 -5.83 -0.66
C GLN A 135 18.25 -7.34 -0.90
N GLY A 136 18.16 -7.77 -2.16
CA GLY A 136 18.06 -9.18 -2.53
C GLY A 136 16.65 -9.74 -2.60
N ILE A 137 15.63 -8.90 -2.55
CA ILE A 137 14.24 -9.34 -2.74
C ILE A 137 13.99 -9.65 -4.22
N GLU A 138 13.33 -10.78 -4.47
CA GLU A 138 13.02 -11.29 -5.82
C GLU A 138 11.53 -11.62 -6.01
N GLY A 139 10.70 -11.16 -5.11
CA GLY A 139 9.25 -11.31 -5.18
C GLY A 139 8.53 -10.25 -4.36
N PHE A 140 7.36 -9.83 -4.81
CA PHE A 140 6.55 -8.80 -4.17
C PHE A 140 5.08 -9.19 -4.16
N TRP A 141 4.38 -8.74 -3.14
CA TRP A 141 2.93 -8.77 -3.04
C TRP A 141 2.40 -7.34 -3.17
N ASN A 142 1.65 -7.06 -4.25
CA ASN A 142 0.96 -5.79 -4.39
C ASN A 142 -0.45 -5.91 -3.83
N ASP A 143 -0.77 -5.09 -2.82
CA ASP A 143 -2.08 -5.09 -2.18
C ASP A 143 -2.68 -3.69 -2.11
N MET A 144 -3.88 -3.57 -1.55
CA MET A 144 -4.63 -2.33 -1.37
C MET A 144 -4.86 -1.56 -2.68
N ASN A 145 -4.81 -2.24 -3.81
CA ASN A 145 -4.75 -1.65 -5.15
C ASN A 145 -6.09 -1.62 -5.90
N GLU A 146 -7.19 -1.63 -5.17
CA GLU A 146 -8.53 -1.29 -5.67
C GLU A 146 -8.66 0.18 -6.15
N PRO A 147 -8.08 1.22 -5.55
CA PRO A 147 -7.39 1.36 -4.26
C PRO A 147 -8.36 1.32 -3.09
N ALA A 148 -7.96 0.61 -2.02
CA ALA A 148 -8.73 0.57 -0.79
C ALA A 148 -8.73 1.94 -0.10
N ILE A 149 -9.87 2.32 0.46
CA ILE A 149 -10.07 3.59 1.16
C ILE A 149 -10.77 3.32 2.48
N PHE A 150 -10.08 3.48 3.62
CA PHE A 150 -10.72 3.38 4.93
C PHE A 150 -11.58 4.62 5.20
N TYR A 151 -11.16 5.77 4.71
CA TYR A 151 -11.96 7.00 4.65
C TYR A 151 -11.35 7.97 3.62
N ALA A 152 -12.22 8.71 2.92
CA ALA A 152 -11.80 9.94 2.24
C ALA A 152 -11.86 11.11 3.24
N GLU A 153 -10.88 12.00 3.21
CA GLU A 153 -10.78 13.11 4.19
C GLU A 153 -12.05 13.98 4.24
N GLU A 154 -12.66 14.25 3.10
CA GLU A 154 -13.90 15.02 3.03
C GLU A 154 -15.07 14.31 3.73
N ARG A 155 -15.21 13.00 3.52
CA ARG A 155 -16.25 12.20 4.17
C ARG A 155 -16.01 12.11 5.68
N LEU A 156 -14.77 11.92 6.12
CA LEU A 156 -14.40 11.89 7.54
C LEU A 156 -14.79 13.19 8.25
N LYS A 157 -14.49 14.35 7.66
CA LYS A 157 -14.89 15.67 8.19
C LYS A 157 -16.41 15.78 8.33
N LYS A 158 -17.18 15.35 7.33
CA LYS A 158 -18.66 15.33 7.39
C LYS A 158 -19.17 14.42 8.51
N THR A 159 -18.57 13.24 8.66
CA THR A 159 -18.91 12.28 9.71
C THR A 159 -18.66 12.86 11.10
N PHE A 160 -17.50 13.45 11.34
CA PHE A 160 -17.22 14.11 12.63
C PHE A 160 -18.18 15.24 12.94
N ALA A 161 -18.51 16.09 11.96
CA ALA A 161 -19.50 17.15 12.15
C ALA A 161 -20.90 16.60 12.51
N GLN A 162 -21.27 15.43 12.00
CA GLN A 162 -22.52 14.78 12.35
C GLN A 162 -22.46 14.10 13.73
N ILE A 163 -21.34 13.47 14.09
CA ILE A 163 -21.08 12.91 15.42
C ILE A 163 -21.20 14.02 16.48
N GLU A 164 -20.66 15.19 16.24
CA GLU A 164 -20.78 16.33 17.15
C GLU A 164 -22.26 16.75 17.38
N LYS A 165 -23.10 16.67 16.35
CA LYS A 165 -24.54 16.91 16.52
C LYS A 165 -25.20 15.83 17.38
N TYR A 166 -24.87 14.56 17.14
CA TYR A 166 -25.40 13.45 17.95
C TYR A 166 -24.94 13.51 19.41
N SER A 167 -23.73 13.97 19.71
CA SER A 167 -23.23 14.09 21.07
C SER A 167 -24.06 15.04 21.97
N LYS A 168 -24.88 15.90 21.35
CA LYS A 168 -25.77 16.87 22.02
C LYS A 168 -27.21 16.37 22.15
N GLN A 169 -27.51 15.13 21.75
CA GLN A 169 -28.86 14.56 21.74
C GLN A 169 -28.95 13.37 22.68
N ASN A 170 -30.18 13.06 23.09
CA ASN A 170 -30.47 11.79 23.75
C ASN A 170 -30.65 10.71 22.67
N LEU A 171 -29.68 9.80 22.58
CA LEU A 171 -29.66 8.78 21.51
C LEU A 171 -30.57 7.61 21.89
N ASP A 172 -31.56 7.37 21.07
CA ASP A 172 -32.41 6.19 21.08
C ASP A 172 -31.86 5.10 20.12
N ILE A 173 -32.54 3.97 20.01
CA ILE A 173 -32.10 2.86 19.13
C ILE A 173 -32.04 3.28 17.65
N SER A 174 -32.89 4.19 17.21
CA SER A 174 -32.90 4.70 15.84
C SER A 174 -31.68 5.56 15.57
N SER A 175 -31.36 6.48 16.48
CA SER A 175 -30.14 7.32 16.41
C SER A 175 -28.87 6.49 16.48
N PHE A 176 -28.86 5.43 17.31
CA PHE A 176 -27.73 4.51 17.40
C PHE A 176 -27.51 3.75 16.08
N GLY A 177 -28.59 3.26 15.46
CA GLY A 177 -28.53 2.62 14.14
C GLY A 177 -28.00 3.56 13.05
N ALA A 178 -28.47 4.82 13.04
CA ALA A 178 -27.96 5.84 12.10
C ALA A 178 -26.48 6.16 12.33
N PHE A 179 -26.04 6.24 13.59
CA PHE A 179 -24.64 6.48 13.94
C PHE A 179 -23.71 5.34 13.47
N THR A 180 -24.07 4.09 13.77
CA THR A 180 -23.29 2.93 13.35
C THR A 180 -23.25 2.76 11.83
N GLY A 181 -24.37 3.02 11.13
CA GLY A 181 -24.43 3.01 9.68
C GLY A 181 -23.50 4.07 9.06
N MET A 182 -23.52 5.27 9.57
CA MET A 182 -22.65 6.37 9.10
C MET A 182 -21.15 6.06 9.27
N VAL A 183 -20.77 5.42 10.38
CA VAL A 183 -19.38 5.00 10.59
C VAL A 183 -18.99 3.87 9.64
N ALA A 184 -19.88 2.91 9.43
CA ALA A 184 -19.67 1.80 8.49
C ALA A 184 -19.49 2.27 7.03
N GLU A 185 -20.18 3.36 6.64
CA GLU A 185 -20.09 3.95 5.29
C GLU A 185 -18.75 4.69 5.03
N LEU A 186 -17.89 4.85 6.02
CA LEU A 186 -16.58 5.49 5.81
C LEU A 186 -15.66 4.63 4.95
N SER A 187 -15.70 3.30 5.10
CA SER A 187 -14.76 2.39 4.48
C SER A 187 -15.25 1.92 3.10
N ASN A 188 -14.35 1.97 2.12
CA ASN A 188 -14.56 1.48 0.75
C ASN A 188 -15.88 1.94 0.11
N ASN A 189 -16.24 3.19 0.33
CA ASN A 189 -17.47 3.75 -0.22
C ASN A 189 -17.27 4.10 -1.70
N GLU A 190 -18.06 3.50 -2.58
CA GLU A 190 -17.97 3.72 -4.04
C GLU A 190 -18.14 5.20 -4.44
N ASN A 191 -18.79 6.03 -3.63
CA ASN A 191 -18.87 7.45 -3.89
C ASN A 191 -17.53 8.16 -3.70
N ASP A 192 -16.59 7.61 -2.95
CA ASP A 192 -15.26 8.19 -2.78
C ASP A 192 -14.42 8.04 -4.06
N TYR A 193 -14.70 7.02 -4.88
CA TYR A 193 -14.10 6.87 -6.22
C TYR A 193 -14.47 7.98 -7.20
N LYS A 194 -15.49 8.79 -6.89
CA LYS A 194 -15.90 9.95 -7.69
C LYS A 194 -15.19 11.25 -7.28
N LEU A 195 -14.40 11.21 -6.21
CA LEU A 195 -13.76 12.41 -5.65
C LEU A 195 -12.41 12.71 -6.30
N PHE A 196 -11.75 11.74 -6.91
CA PHE A 196 -10.41 11.94 -7.43
C PHE A 196 -10.23 11.54 -8.90
N TYR A 197 -9.14 12.02 -9.48
CA TYR A 197 -8.90 12.04 -10.90
C TYR A 197 -7.47 11.59 -11.22
N HIS A 198 -7.32 11.00 -12.39
CA HIS A 198 -6.08 10.58 -13.02
C HIS A 198 -5.74 11.49 -14.20
N ASN A 199 -4.44 11.75 -14.42
CA ASN A 199 -3.93 12.44 -15.59
C ASN A 199 -3.47 11.41 -16.62
N THR A 200 -4.30 11.08 -17.58
CA THR A 200 -4.01 10.09 -18.62
C THR A 200 -3.52 10.78 -19.90
N LYS A 201 -2.96 10.00 -20.84
CA LYS A 201 -2.61 10.50 -22.18
C LYS A 201 -3.80 11.07 -22.96
N GLN A 202 -5.03 10.63 -22.64
CA GLN A 202 -6.26 11.07 -23.25
C GLN A 202 -6.91 12.26 -22.53
N GLY A 203 -6.26 12.77 -21.48
CA GLY A 203 -6.76 13.83 -20.63
C GLY A 203 -7.10 13.35 -19.22
N ARG A 204 -7.70 14.23 -18.45
CA ARG A 204 -8.04 13.99 -17.06
C ARG A 204 -9.28 13.09 -16.95
N MET A 205 -9.18 12.01 -16.20
CA MET A 205 -10.25 11.03 -16.01
C MET A 205 -10.61 10.86 -14.53
N ARG A 206 -11.89 10.84 -14.20
CA ARG A 206 -12.36 10.54 -12.84
C ARG A 206 -12.18 9.04 -12.56
N HIS A 207 -11.75 8.71 -11.32
CA HIS A 207 -11.37 7.35 -10.97
C HIS A 207 -12.49 6.33 -11.15
N ASP A 208 -13.75 6.64 -10.83
CA ASP A 208 -14.88 5.71 -11.01
C ASP A 208 -15.07 5.23 -12.46
N LYS A 209 -14.49 5.91 -13.45
CA LYS A 209 -14.53 5.52 -14.86
C LYS A 209 -13.40 4.58 -15.27
N VAL A 210 -12.38 4.49 -14.46
CA VAL A 210 -11.14 3.74 -14.73
C VAL A 210 -10.71 2.86 -13.55
N HIS A 211 -11.58 2.72 -12.55
CA HIS A 211 -11.34 2.02 -11.30
C HIS A 211 -10.61 0.67 -11.51
N ASN A 212 -11.14 -0.20 -12.36
CA ASN A 212 -10.57 -1.53 -12.62
C ASN A 212 -9.19 -1.52 -13.33
N LEU A 213 -8.72 -0.34 -13.74
CA LEU A 213 -7.39 -0.19 -14.36
C LEU A 213 -6.32 0.21 -13.34
N PHE A 214 -6.68 0.55 -12.11
CA PHE A 214 -5.71 1.03 -11.12
C PHE A 214 -4.73 -0.09 -10.71
N GLY A 215 -5.23 -1.22 -10.19
CA GLY A 215 -4.42 -2.38 -9.81
C GLY A 215 -3.63 -2.95 -10.99
N TYR A 216 -4.26 -3.05 -12.17
CA TYR A 216 -3.56 -3.43 -13.40
C TYR A 216 -2.34 -2.54 -13.68
N ASN A 217 -2.47 -1.22 -13.57
CA ASN A 217 -1.36 -0.31 -13.81
C ASN A 217 -0.35 -0.26 -12.66
N MET A 218 -0.73 -0.58 -11.42
CA MET A 218 0.23 -0.78 -10.34
C MET A 218 1.11 -2.02 -10.60
N THR A 219 0.51 -3.13 -11.03
CA THR A 219 1.26 -4.32 -11.46
C THR A 219 2.18 -4.01 -12.65
N ARG A 220 1.70 -3.20 -13.63
CA ARG A 220 2.55 -2.73 -14.72
C ARG A 220 3.71 -1.87 -14.26
N ALA A 221 3.50 -1.00 -13.26
CA ALA A 221 4.58 -0.17 -12.71
C ALA A 221 5.74 -1.03 -12.22
N ALA A 222 5.43 -2.08 -11.47
CA ALA A 222 6.41 -3.04 -10.99
C ALA A 222 7.07 -3.82 -12.15
N GLY A 223 6.26 -4.45 -13.02
CA GLY A 223 6.77 -5.26 -14.14
C GLY A 223 7.66 -4.47 -15.09
N GLU A 224 7.20 -3.29 -15.54
CA GLU A 224 7.99 -2.38 -16.42
C GLU A 224 9.30 -1.93 -15.75
N ALA A 225 9.31 -1.81 -14.42
CA ALA A 225 10.53 -1.49 -13.66
C ALA A 225 11.46 -2.69 -13.55
N PHE A 226 10.95 -3.89 -13.29
CA PHE A 226 11.77 -5.10 -13.15
C PHE A 226 12.48 -5.43 -14.47
N GLU A 227 11.82 -5.33 -15.60
CA GLU A 227 12.43 -5.50 -16.92
C GLU A 227 13.62 -4.54 -17.15
N ARG A 228 13.56 -3.33 -16.59
CA ARG A 228 14.62 -2.33 -16.72
C ARG A 228 15.72 -2.47 -15.68
N LEU A 229 15.36 -2.77 -14.41
CA LEU A 229 16.28 -2.81 -13.28
C LEU A 229 17.02 -4.15 -13.15
N GLU A 230 16.35 -5.24 -13.49
CA GLU A 230 16.84 -6.62 -13.33
C GLU A 230 16.48 -7.48 -14.56
N PRO A 231 16.98 -7.11 -15.78
CA PRO A 231 16.55 -7.71 -17.04
C PRO A 231 16.84 -9.22 -17.15
N ASP A 232 17.80 -9.73 -16.37
CA ASP A 232 18.20 -11.12 -16.36
C ASP A 232 17.48 -11.95 -15.28
N LYS A 233 16.60 -11.33 -14.49
CA LYS A 233 15.86 -12.00 -13.42
C LYS A 233 14.37 -12.06 -13.70
N ARG A 234 13.75 -13.15 -13.27
CA ARG A 234 12.30 -13.27 -13.22
C ARG A 234 11.82 -12.95 -11.81
N ILE A 235 11.36 -11.72 -11.61
CA ILE A 235 10.82 -11.25 -10.32
C ILE A 235 9.36 -11.69 -10.22
N LEU A 236 8.99 -12.29 -9.08
CA LEU A 236 7.60 -12.65 -8.79
C LEU A 236 6.81 -11.37 -8.42
N ILE A 237 5.56 -11.30 -8.89
CA ILE A 237 4.58 -10.31 -8.43
C ILE A 237 3.20 -10.94 -8.41
N TYR A 238 2.43 -10.73 -7.35
CA TYR A 238 1.03 -11.13 -7.22
C TYR A 238 0.21 -10.13 -6.41
#